data_8eef6feeaeb4d5251bf3552f9e9e31a8
#
_entry.id   8eef6feeaeb4d5251bf3552f9e9e31a8
#
_cell.length_a   1.000
_cell.length_b   1.000
_cell.length_c   1.000
_cell.angle_alpha   90.00
_cell.angle_beta   90.00
_cell.angle_gamma   90.00
#
_symmetry.space_group_name_H-M   'P 1'
#
loop_
_entity.id
_entity.type
_entity.pdbx_description
1 polymer ?
#
loop_
_entity_poly.entity_id
_entity_poly.type
_entity_poly.pdbx_seq_one_letter_code
_entity_poly.pdbx_strand_id
1 'polypeptide(L)'
;MKRYPPRPPRSARTARRPRRRIPAFHPVPVGKRHDGWTPARQVAFIGMLYETRSVVAAAKAVGMGRESAYRLRKRAGAAGFAAAWDAAMGFAVAPVRLHQAKCTGLPAHYRMRAGLMQVLVHKGCFAGLLTKPDNSALLQHIAQLDRHLAAERMEAWGG
;
A
#
# COMPACT_ATOMS: atom_id res chain seq x y z
N MET A 1 -4.73 50.00 -3.60
CA MET A 1 -5.12 49.00 -2.58
C MET A 1 -5.68 47.76 -3.29
N LYS A 2 -4.98 46.66 -3.23
CA LYS A 2 -5.48 45.37 -3.74
C LYS A 2 -6.51 44.83 -2.76
N ARG A 3 -7.78 44.85 -3.13
CA ARG A 3 -8.86 44.22 -2.34
C ARG A 3 -8.76 42.71 -2.53
N TYR A 4 -8.31 41.99 -1.51
CA TYR A 4 -8.42 40.53 -1.46
C TYR A 4 -9.91 40.16 -1.40
N PRO A 5 -10.34 39.16 -2.20
CA PRO A 5 -11.71 38.62 -2.11
C PRO A 5 -11.96 38.12 -0.69
N PRO A 6 -13.18 38.31 -0.14
CA PRO A 6 -13.52 37.81 1.17
C PRO A 6 -13.33 36.31 1.25
N ARG A 7 -12.74 35.87 2.34
CA ARG A 7 -12.51 34.42 2.58
C ARG A 7 -13.87 33.73 2.65
N PRO A 8 -14.09 32.64 1.85
CA PRO A 8 -15.38 31.95 1.87
C PRO A 8 -15.71 31.49 3.30
N PRO A 9 -17.00 31.51 3.68
CA PRO A 9 -17.42 31.13 5.02
C PRO A 9 -17.00 29.69 5.35
N ARG A 10 -16.66 29.42 6.59
CA ARG A 10 -16.20 28.10 7.07
C ARG A 10 -17.20 26.95 6.79
N SER A 11 -18.45 27.23 6.55
CA SER A 11 -19.50 26.30 6.15
C SER A 11 -19.34 25.72 4.75
N ALA A 12 -18.53 26.34 3.88
CA ALA A 12 -18.18 25.82 2.56
C ALA A 12 -16.96 24.88 2.57
N ARG A 13 -16.45 24.50 3.75
CA ARG A 13 -15.47 23.41 3.85
C ARG A 13 -16.19 22.14 3.40
N THR A 14 -15.88 21.74 2.17
CA THR A 14 -16.28 20.49 1.53
C THR A 14 -16.60 19.43 2.57
N ALA A 15 -17.82 18.93 2.55
CA ALA A 15 -18.26 17.84 3.40
C ALA A 15 -17.16 16.76 3.42
N ARG A 16 -16.61 16.51 4.61
CA ARG A 16 -15.48 15.59 4.77
C ARG A 16 -15.91 14.24 4.20
N ARG A 17 -15.24 13.76 3.15
CA ARG A 17 -15.57 12.50 2.51
C ARG A 17 -15.75 11.40 3.55
N PRO A 18 -16.71 10.48 3.38
CA PRO A 18 -16.96 9.42 4.33
C PRO A 18 -15.68 8.60 4.56
N ARG A 19 -15.47 8.14 5.79
CA ARG A 19 -14.37 7.24 6.11
C ARG A 19 -14.67 5.87 5.50
N ARG A 20 -13.74 5.39 4.68
CA ARG A 20 -13.84 4.10 4.01
C ARG A 20 -12.92 3.09 4.69
N ARG A 21 -13.30 1.82 4.63
CA ARG A 21 -12.42 0.74 5.05
C ARG A 21 -11.16 0.75 4.20
N ILE A 22 -10.00 0.74 4.84
CA ILE A 22 -8.71 0.66 4.16
C ILE A 22 -8.47 -0.79 3.74
N PRO A 23 -8.28 -1.09 2.45
CA PRO A 23 -7.95 -2.44 2.00
C PRO A 23 -6.55 -2.84 2.49
N ALA A 24 -6.37 -4.13 2.75
CA ALA A 24 -5.04 -4.68 2.99
C ALA A 24 -4.19 -4.56 1.71
N PHE A 25 -2.88 -4.43 1.86
CA PHE A 25 -1.96 -4.31 0.75
C PHE A 25 -0.62 -4.99 1.05
N HIS A 26 0.10 -5.37 0.01
CA HIS A 26 1.49 -5.78 0.15
C HIS A 26 2.37 -4.52 0.23
N PRO A 27 3.40 -4.49 1.08
CA PRO A 27 4.32 -3.36 1.11
C PRO A 27 5.01 -3.21 -0.26
N VAL A 28 5.19 -1.97 -0.67
CA VAL A 28 5.92 -1.67 -1.91
C VAL A 28 7.38 -2.08 -1.74
N PRO A 29 7.97 -2.84 -2.69
CA PRO A 29 9.37 -3.20 -2.62
C PRO A 29 10.28 -1.97 -2.61
N VAL A 30 11.11 -1.85 -1.59
CA VAL A 30 12.08 -0.77 -1.41
C VAL A 30 13.40 -1.34 -0.94
N GLY A 31 14.48 -0.55 -1.07
CA GLY A 31 15.78 -0.95 -0.54
C GLY A 31 15.76 -1.18 0.97
N LYS A 32 16.76 -1.89 1.48
CA LYS A 32 16.87 -2.29 2.90
C LYS A 32 17.32 -1.15 3.84
N ARG A 33 17.20 0.10 3.44
CA ARG A 33 17.60 1.24 4.27
C ARG A 33 16.63 1.40 5.43
N HIS A 34 17.16 1.44 6.66
CA HIS A 34 16.36 1.61 7.88
C HIS A 34 15.70 3.00 7.97
N ASP A 35 16.27 4.00 7.32
CA ASP A 35 15.76 5.37 7.21
C ASP A 35 14.77 5.58 6.04
N GLY A 36 14.58 4.56 5.20
CA GLY A 36 13.69 4.59 4.04
C GLY A 36 12.23 4.21 4.32
N TRP A 37 11.50 3.93 3.25
CA TRP A 37 10.10 3.49 3.29
C TRP A 37 9.98 2.02 3.71
N THR A 38 10.27 1.72 4.96
CA THR A 38 10.06 0.37 5.51
C THR A 38 8.57 -0.02 5.44
N PRO A 39 8.24 -1.32 5.46
CA PRO A 39 6.84 -1.76 5.50
C PRO A 39 6.04 -1.10 6.64
N ALA A 40 6.63 -1.00 7.84
CA ALA A 40 6.01 -0.34 8.98
C ALA A 40 5.71 1.15 8.72
N ARG A 41 6.62 1.88 8.08
CA ARG A 41 6.41 3.29 7.71
C ARG A 41 5.33 3.44 6.63
N GLN A 42 5.25 2.52 5.69
CA GLN A 42 4.19 2.52 4.68
C GLN A 42 2.81 2.39 5.32
N VAL A 43 2.65 1.47 6.27
CA VAL A 43 1.39 1.27 7.01
C VAL A 43 1.09 2.49 7.88
N ALA A 44 2.06 2.99 8.63
CA ALA A 44 1.90 4.16 9.47
C ALA A 44 1.51 5.40 8.65
N PHE A 45 2.11 5.58 7.48
CA PHE A 45 1.76 6.66 6.56
C PHE A 45 0.28 6.59 6.13
N ILE A 46 -0.20 5.41 5.72
CA ILE A 46 -1.61 5.23 5.34
C ILE A 46 -2.53 5.47 6.55
N GLY A 47 -2.15 5.00 7.74
CA GLY A 47 -2.90 5.26 8.96
C GLY A 47 -2.99 6.75 9.31
N MET A 48 -1.89 7.47 9.24
CA MET A 48 -1.85 8.91 9.46
C MET A 48 -2.58 9.69 8.36
N LEU A 49 -2.53 9.19 7.13
CA LEU A 49 -3.28 9.77 6.01
C LEU A 49 -4.79 9.62 6.22
N TYR A 50 -5.23 8.47 6.73
CA TYR A 50 -6.63 8.25 7.12
C TYR A 50 -7.08 9.21 8.22
N GLU A 51 -6.23 9.44 9.22
CA GLU A 51 -6.52 10.30 10.35
C GLU A 51 -6.54 11.78 9.96
N THR A 52 -5.47 12.25 9.30
CA THR A 52 -5.25 13.68 9.01
C THR A 52 -5.88 14.15 7.71
N ARG A 53 -6.10 13.25 6.73
CA ARG A 53 -6.51 13.58 5.36
C ARG A 53 -5.55 14.55 4.65
N SER A 54 -4.29 14.56 5.07
CA SER A 54 -3.25 15.43 4.54
C SER A 54 -1.99 14.62 4.26
N VAL A 55 -1.55 14.61 3.01
CA VAL A 55 -0.31 13.93 2.60
C VAL A 55 0.90 14.55 3.28
N VAL A 56 0.93 15.86 3.41
CA VAL A 56 2.02 16.59 4.08
C VAL A 56 2.11 16.20 5.55
N ALA A 57 0.98 16.22 6.26
CA ALA A 57 0.93 15.85 7.67
C ALA A 57 1.29 14.38 7.89
N ALA A 58 0.78 13.48 7.06
CA ALA A 58 1.07 12.05 7.14
C ALA A 58 2.55 11.75 6.87
N ALA A 59 3.14 12.35 5.83
CA ALA A 59 4.56 12.20 5.52
C ALA A 59 5.44 12.70 6.66
N LYS A 60 5.15 13.87 7.20
CA LYS A 60 5.87 14.44 8.35
C LYS A 60 5.79 13.54 9.58
N ALA A 61 4.62 12.95 9.85
CA ALA A 61 4.41 12.06 11.00
C ALA A 61 5.28 10.80 10.96
N VAL A 62 5.58 10.29 9.76
CA VAL A 62 6.46 9.12 9.58
C VAL A 62 7.92 9.48 9.27
N GLY A 63 8.26 10.76 9.34
CA GLY A 63 9.62 11.24 9.09
C GLY A 63 10.05 11.17 7.62
N MET A 64 9.11 11.25 6.67
CA MET A 64 9.36 11.17 5.24
C MET A 64 8.93 12.44 4.51
N GLY A 65 9.54 12.70 3.35
CA GLY A 65 9.15 13.82 2.50
C GLY A 65 7.89 13.53 1.68
N ARG A 66 7.06 14.55 1.45
CA ARG A 66 5.86 14.47 0.59
C ARG A 66 6.18 13.91 -0.80
N GLU A 67 7.24 14.42 -1.41
CA GLU A 67 7.65 13.99 -2.75
C GLU A 67 8.04 12.50 -2.78
N SER A 68 8.70 12.01 -1.73
CA SER A 68 9.06 10.60 -1.63
C SER A 68 7.82 9.71 -1.49
N ALA A 69 6.77 10.17 -0.82
CA ALA A 69 5.49 9.46 -0.73
C ALA A 69 4.83 9.32 -2.10
N TYR A 70 4.79 10.38 -2.90
CA TYR A 70 4.24 10.31 -4.26
C TYR A 70 5.09 9.43 -5.19
N ARG A 71 6.42 9.45 -5.04
CA ARG A 71 7.31 8.53 -5.79
C ARG A 71 7.03 7.08 -5.41
N LEU A 72 6.85 6.79 -4.12
CA LEU A 72 6.49 5.45 -3.65
C LEU A 72 5.18 4.97 -4.26
N ARG A 73 4.15 5.81 -4.26
CA ARG A 73 2.85 5.50 -4.85
C ARG A 73 2.93 5.11 -6.33
N LYS A 74 3.87 5.70 -7.09
CA LYS A 74 4.06 5.46 -8.53
C LYS A 74 5.01 4.30 -8.83
N ARG A 75 5.61 3.67 -7.83
CA ARG A 75 6.53 2.56 -8.06
C ARG A 75 5.83 1.32 -8.61
N ALA A 76 6.60 0.48 -9.30
CA ALA A 76 6.15 -0.85 -9.66
C ALA A 76 5.80 -1.65 -8.39
N GLY A 77 4.68 -2.34 -8.39
CA GLY A 77 4.20 -3.07 -7.22
C GLY A 77 3.45 -2.23 -6.18
N ALA A 78 3.17 -0.97 -6.46
CA ALA A 78 2.47 -0.06 -5.56
C ALA A 78 0.95 -0.05 -5.71
N ALA A 79 0.36 -0.91 -6.53
CA ALA A 79 -1.09 -0.89 -6.80
C ALA A 79 -1.94 -1.03 -5.52
N GLY A 80 -1.58 -1.96 -4.64
CA GLY A 80 -2.26 -2.13 -3.35
C GLY A 80 -2.06 -0.94 -2.42
N PHE A 81 -0.86 -0.40 -2.34
CA PHE A 81 -0.55 0.81 -1.58
C PHE A 81 -1.34 2.03 -2.09
N ALA A 82 -1.41 2.21 -3.40
CA ALA A 82 -2.19 3.29 -4.01
C ALA A 82 -3.68 3.16 -3.70
N ALA A 83 -4.24 1.95 -3.74
CA ALA A 83 -5.62 1.69 -3.37
C ALA A 83 -5.89 2.02 -1.89
N ALA A 84 -4.99 1.61 -0.99
CA ALA A 84 -5.06 1.95 0.43
C ALA A 84 -4.99 3.47 0.67
N TRP A 85 -4.12 4.16 -0.06
CA TRP A 85 -4.02 5.62 -0.04
C TRP A 85 -5.33 6.29 -0.44
N ASP A 86 -5.90 5.89 -1.56
CA ASP A 86 -7.16 6.49 -2.05
C ASP A 86 -8.31 6.22 -1.08
N ALA A 87 -8.40 5.02 -0.52
CA ALA A 87 -9.39 4.69 0.52
C ALA A 87 -9.18 5.55 1.78
N ALA A 88 -7.93 5.74 2.23
CA ALA A 88 -7.60 6.60 3.36
C ALA A 88 -8.02 8.05 3.12
N MET A 89 -7.92 8.53 1.88
CA MET A 89 -8.38 9.86 1.47
C MET A 89 -9.91 9.94 1.28
N GLY A 90 -10.63 8.82 1.40
CA GLY A 90 -12.09 8.73 1.25
C GLY A 90 -12.57 8.59 -0.18
N PHE A 91 -11.68 8.30 -1.14
CA PHE A 91 -12.09 7.97 -2.51
C PHE A 91 -12.68 6.56 -2.59
N ALA A 92 -13.62 6.36 -3.50
CA ALA A 92 -14.06 5.03 -3.87
C ALA A 92 -12.94 4.33 -4.64
N VAL A 93 -12.61 3.12 -4.23
CA VAL A 93 -11.50 2.35 -4.80
C VAL A 93 -12.02 1.04 -5.36
N ALA A 94 -11.65 0.73 -6.59
CA ALA A 94 -11.87 -0.60 -7.14
C ALA A 94 -10.99 -1.62 -6.37
N PRO A 95 -11.52 -2.81 -6.04
CA PRO A 95 -10.74 -3.81 -5.33
C PRO A 95 -9.57 -4.29 -6.19
N VAL A 96 -8.36 -4.24 -5.63
CA VAL A 96 -7.17 -4.81 -6.26
C VAL A 96 -7.15 -6.31 -6.01
N ARG A 97 -6.97 -7.10 -7.06
CA ARG A 97 -6.84 -8.55 -6.95
C ARG A 97 -5.45 -8.93 -6.45
N LEU A 98 -5.28 -8.91 -5.14
CA LEU A 98 -3.99 -9.08 -4.47
C LEU A 98 -3.32 -10.45 -4.75
N HIS A 99 -4.12 -11.47 -5.09
CA HIS A 99 -3.63 -12.81 -5.44
C HIS A 99 -3.05 -12.91 -6.85
N GLN A 100 -3.19 -11.88 -7.68
CA GLN A 100 -2.70 -11.88 -9.06
C GLN A 100 -1.46 -11.00 -9.19
N ALA A 101 -0.34 -11.60 -9.61
CA ALA A 101 0.90 -10.85 -9.88
C ALA A 101 0.71 -9.77 -10.96
N LYS A 102 -0.13 -10.03 -11.97
CA LYS A 102 -0.45 -9.09 -13.04
C LYS A 102 -1.15 -7.82 -12.51
N CYS A 103 -2.00 -7.94 -11.50
CA CYS A 103 -2.73 -6.81 -10.93
C CYS A 103 -1.90 -6.06 -9.88
N THR A 104 -1.04 -6.75 -9.17
CA THR A 104 -0.20 -6.15 -8.11
C THR A 104 1.16 -5.68 -8.61
N GLY A 105 1.65 -6.23 -9.71
CA GLY A 105 3.03 -6.03 -10.16
C GLY A 105 4.07 -6.71 -9.27
N LEU A 106 3.65 -7.63 -8.38
CA LEU A 106 4.50 -8.28 -7.39
C LEU A 106 4.56 -9.79 -7.64
N PRO A 107 5.76 -10.39 -7.72
CA PRO A 107 5.90 -11.84 -7.88
C PRO A 107 5.46 -12.58 -6.61
N ALA A 108 5.07 -13.85 -6.78
CA ALA A 108 4.53 -14.68 -5.70
C ALA A 108 5.51 -14.82 -4.52
N HIS A 109 6.81 -15.04 -4.80
CA HIS A 109 7.83 -15.18 -3.76
C HIS A 109 7.94 -13.91 -2.89
N TYR A 110 7.80 -12.71 -3.47
CA TYR A 110 7.83 -11.47 -2.71
C TYR A 110 6.58 -11.34 -1.84
N ARG A 111 5.38 -11.57 -2.41
CA ARG A 111 4.12 -11.49 -1.68
C ARG A 111 4.04 -12.47 -0.52
N MET A 112 4.57 -13.68 -0.71
CA MET A 112 4.68 -14.69 0.34
C MET A 112 5.57 -14.22 1.49
N ARG A 113 6.73 -13.63 1.18
CA ARG A 113 7.71 -13.17 2.19
C ARG A 113 7.24 -11.91 2.92
N ALA A 114 6.69 -10.95 2.19
CA ALA A 114 6.27 -9.68 2.74
C ALA A 114 4.94 -9.80 3.51
N GLY A 115 4.05 -10.68 3.07
CA GLY A 115 2.70 -10.81 3.60
C GLY A 115 1.81 -9.63 3.25
N LEU A 116 0.60 -9.66 3.77
CA LEU A 116 -0.40 -8.61 3.64
C LEU A 116 -0.38 -7.73 4.89
N MET A 117 -0.24 -6.43 4.67
CA MET A 117 -0.32 -5.42 5.70
C MET A 117 -1.72 -4.85 5.80
N GLN A 118 -2.23 -4.74 7.00
CA GLN A 118 -3.51 -4.10 7.28
C GLN A 118 -3.33 -2.98 8.30
N VAL A 119 -3.87 -1.82 7.97
CA VAL A 119 -3.92 -0.67 8.87
C VAL A 119 -5.03 -0.91 9.90
N LEU A 120 -4.68 -0.85 11.18
CA LEU A 120 -5.65 -0.92 12.27
C LEU A 120 -6.07 0.51 12.65
N VAL A 121 -7.37 0.72 12.65
CA VAL A 121 -7.98 2.00 13.03
C VAL A 121 -8.97 1.76 14.17
N HIS A 122 -8.85 2.56 15.22
CA HIS A 122 -9.78 2.56 16.33
C HIS A 122 -10.33 3.97 16.56
N LYS A 123 -11.65 4.10 16.62
CA LYS A 123 -12.34 5.41 16.81
C LYS A 123 -11.84 6.53 15.89
N GLY A 124 -11.48 6.16 14.65
CA GLY A 124 -10.99 7.10 13.65
C GLY A 124 -9.53 7.52 13.75
N CYS A 125 -8.79 6.92 14.67
CA CYS A 125 -7.35 7.14 14.85
C CYS A 125 -6.56 5.90 14.44
N PHE A 126 -5.35 6.12 13.93
CA PHE A 126 -4.42 5.04 13.64
C PHE A 126 -4.00 4.32 14.93
N ALA A 127 -4.27 3.04 15.03
CA ALA A 127 -3.99 2.23 16.22
C ALA A 127 -2.79 1.29 16.06
N GLY A 128 -2.42 0.94 14.85
CA GLY A 128 -1.31 0.03 14.60
C GLY A 128 -1.42 -0.69 13.27
N LEU A 129 -0.59 -1.71 13.11
CA LEU A 129 -0.56 -2.55 11.92
C LEU A 129 -0.77 -4.03 12.28
N LEU A 130 -1.37 -4.76 11.35
CA LEU A 130 -1.46 -6.20 11.40
C LEU A 130 -0.85 -6.78 10.13
N THR A 131 0.03 -7.76 10.27
CA THR A 131 0.59 -8.51 9.15
C THR A 131 -0.10 -9.88 9.07
N LYS A 132 -0.61 -10.22 7.89
CA LYS A 132 -1.22 -11.52 7.60
C LYS A 132 -0.39 -12.27 6.57
N PRO A 133 -0.24 -13.61 6.69
CA PRO A 133 0.42 -14.40 5.66
C PRO A 133 -0.41 -14.38 4.37
N ASP A 134 0.28 -14.34 3.22
CA ASP A 134 -0.36 -14.50 1.91
C ASP A 134 -0.25 -15.97 1.47
N ASN A 135 -1.21 -16.78 1.90
CA ASN A 135 -1.25 -18.21 1.57
C ASN A 135 -1.46 -18.46 0.06
N SER A 136 -2.16 -17.56 -0.64
CA SER A 136 -2.30 -17.65 -2.09
C SER A 136 -0.97 -17.49 -2.80
N ALA A 137 -0.14 -16.57 -2.34
CA ALA A 137 1.20 -16.37 -2.87
C ALA A 137 2.12 -17.58 -2.56
N LEU A 138 2.00 -18.16 -1.37
CA LEU A 138 2.73 -19.37 -1.00
C LEU A 138 2.40 -20.52 -1.96
N LEU A 139 1.12 -20.80 -2.18
CA LEU A 139 0.69 -21.87 -3.09
C LEU A 139 1.14 -21.61 -4.53
N GLN A 140 1.04 -20.37 -5.01
CA GLN A 140 1.54 -19.99 -6.33
C GLN A 140 3.05 -20.18 -6.46
N HIS A 141 3.81 -19.85 -5.42
CA HIS A 141 5.26 -20.00 -5.41
C HIS A 141 5.66 -21.48 -5.44
N ILE A 142 5.01 -22.32 -4.64
CA ILE A 142 5.21 -23.78 -4.66
C ILE A 142 4.93 -24.34 -6.07
N ALA A 143 3.79 -23.98 -6.66
CA ALA A 143 3.44 -24.44 -8.00
C ALA A 143 4.42 -23.96 -9.09
N GLN A 144 5.07 -22.81 -8.91
CA GLN A 144 6.12 -22.33 -9.79
C GLN A 144 7.39 -23.18 -9.65
N LEU A 145 7.80 -23.47 -8.40
CA LEU A 145 8.96 -24.32 -8.13
C LEU A 145 8.77 -25.74 -8.70
N ASP A 146 7.60 -26.34 -8.52
CA ASP A 146 7.30 -27.67 -9.06
C ASP A 146 7.42 -27.69 -10.59
N ARG A 147 6.95 -26.66 -11.27
CA ARG A 147 7.09 -26.54 -12.73
C ARG A 147 8.56 -26.42 -13.18
N HIS A 148 9.36 -25.66 -12.45
CA HIS A 148 10.80 -25.55 -12.74
C HIS A 148 11.51 -26.90 -12.56
N LEU A 149 11.26 -27.59 -11.46
CA LEU A 149 11.82 -28.91 -11.20
C LEU A 149 11.39 -29.95 -12.22
N ALA A 150 10.13 -29.89 -12.66
CA ALA A 150 9.65 -30.79 -13.73
C ALA A 150 10.34 -30.53 -15.07
N ALA A 151 10.55 -29.23 -15.42
CA ALA A 151 11.28 -28.85 -16.63
C ALA A 151 12.74 -29.32 -16.60
N GLU A 152 13.44 -29.10 -15.50
CA GLU A 152 14.83 -29.55 -15.32
C GLU A 152 14.96 -31.11 -15.42
N ARG A 153 13.99 -31.86 -14.86
CA ARG A 153 13.96 -33.30 -15.00
C ARG A 153 13.76 -33.73 -16.45
N MET A 154 12.88 -33.09 -17.19
CA MET A 154 12.65 -33.40 -18.61
C MET A 154 13.89 -33.15 -19.46
N GLU A 155 14.61 -32.04 -19.21
CA GLU A 155 15.87 -31.74 -19.89
C GLU A 155 16.97 -32.74 -19.54
N ALA A 156 17.05 -33.19 -18.29
CA ALA A 156 18.04 -34.17 -17.84
C ALA A 156 17.79 -35.59 -18.44
N TRP A 157 16.56 -35.92 -18.80
CA TRP A 157 16.20 -37.25 -19.37
C TRP A 157 16.10 -37.25 -20.91
N GLY A 158 16.12 -36.09 -21.54
CA GLY A 158 16.02 -35.92 -23.00
C GLY A 158 17.36 -35.77 -23.73
N GLY A 159 18.47 -35.93 -23.01
CA GLY A 159 19.83 -35.87 -23.57
C GLY A 159 20.41 -37.25 -23.86
#